data_e147d20a7bed978aeb0643aeea1c64ce
#
_entry.id   e147d20a7bed978aeb0643aeea1c64ce
#
_cell.length_a   1.000
_cell.length_b   1.000
_cell.length_c   1.000
_cell.angle_alpha   90.00
_cell.angle_beta   90.00
_cell.angle_gamma   90.00
#
_symmetry.space_group_name_H-M   'P 1'
#
loop_
_entity.id
_entity.type
_entity.pdbx_description
1 polymer ?
#
loop_
_entity_poly.entity_id
_entity_poly.type
_entity_poly.pdbx_seq_one_letter_code
_entity_poly.pdbx_strand_id
1 'polypeptide(L)'
;MSLSQEREKQKGSKSHYILVTSDPYLASSEKLGSAYVLTKKRMRKALWDIYDRTSFKDKIQSGDRVCFYVAGAKSMQGNIIGYATVADVTKRIQKTPEHVEYFLATPVKQLKLRDVQEIEPINFREKFFTLKMSEGINTKKWGAVLMGGVRRLSSEDWKKLGLH
;
A
#
# COMPACT_ATOMS: atom_id res chain seq x y z
N MET A 1 -22.97 -4.84 28.90
CA MET A 1 -22.70 -5.18 27.48
C MET A 1 -22.27 -6.64 27.40
N SER A 2 -22.84 -7.38 26.48
CA SER A 2 -22.41 -8.76 26.23
C SER A 2 -21.08 -8.80 25.48
N LEU A 3 -20.27 -9.83 25.71
CA LEU A 3 -19.01 -10.07 24.99
C LEU A 3 -19.18 -10.08 23.46
N SER A 4 -20.36 -10.43 22.96
CA SER A 4 -20.69 -10.39 21.53
C SER A 4 -20.82 -8.96 21.01
N GLN A 5 -21.33 -8.01 21.79
CA GLN A 5 -21.43 -6.60 21.41
C GLN A 5 -20.06 -5.89 21.42
N GLU A 6 -19.16 -6.28 22.32
CA GLU A 6 -17.77 -5.79 22.32
C GLU A 6 -17.00 -6.33 21.13
N ARG A 7 -17.23 -7.60 20.74
CA ARG A 7 -16.63 -8.20 19.54
C ARG A 7 -17.16 -7.56 18.26
N GLU A 8 -18.42 -7.17 18.19
CA GLU A 8 -19.00 -6.46 17.05
C GLU A 8 -18.48 -5.02 16.95
N LYS A 9 -18.27 -4.33 18.06
CA LYS A 9 -17.62 -3.01 18.06
C LYS A 9 -16.16 -3.07 17.62
N GLN A 10 -15.42 -4.14 17.96
CA GLN A 10 -14.04 -4.33 17.48
C GLN A 10 -13.96 -4.72 16.01
N LYS A 11 -15.00 -5.40 15.46
CA LYS A 11 -15.09 -5.72 14.02
C LYS A 11 -15.37 -4.50 13.13
N GLY A 12 -15.81 -3.37 13.70
CA GLY A 12 -16.27 -2.22 12.93
C GLY A 12 -15.22 -1.15 12.63
N SER A 13 -14.03 -1.13 13.27
CA SER A 13 -13.01 -0.13 13.01
C SER A 13 -12.02 -0.61 11.96
N LYS A 14 -12.25 -0.21 10.71
CA LYS A 14 -11.32 -0.44 9.60
C LYS A 14 -10.14 0.51 9.71
N SER A 15 -8.95 -0.01 9.54
CA SER A 15 -7.75 0.79 9.41
C SER A 15 -7.49 1.12 7.93
N HIS A 16 -6.71 2.15 7.70
CA HIS A 16 -6.37 2.64 6.36
C HIS A 16 -4.86 2.67 6.23
N TYR A 17 -4.34 2.20 5.10
CA TYR A 17 -2.91 2.14 4.85
C TYR A 17 -2.55 2.63 3.45
N ILE A 18 -1.37 3.22 3.35
CA ILE A 18 -0.71 3.45 2.06
C ILE A 18 0.23 2.27 1.82
N LEU A 19 0.10 1.61 0.67
CA LEU A 19 1.02 0.60 0.20
C LEU A 19 1.95 1.22 -0.85
N VAL A 20 3.25 1.12 -0.63
CA VAL A 20 4.27 1.79 -1.44
C VAL A 20 5.00 0.79 -2.33
N THR A 21 5.12 1.09 -3.60
CA THR A 21 5.97 0.36 -4.54
C THR A 21 7.14 1.23 -4.97
N SER A 22 8.36 0.74 -4.77
CA SER A 22 9.59 1.34 -5.31
C SER A 22 9.98 0.69 -6.63
N ASP A 23 10.88 1.32 -7.40
CA ASP A 23 11.38 0.74 -8.64
C ASP A 23 12.11 -0.58 -8.37
N PRO A 24 11.63 -1.70 -8.90
CA PRO A 24 12.27 -3.00 -8.70
C PRO A 24 13.41 -3.22 -9.68
N TYR A 25 14.32 -4.13 -9.34
CA TYR A 25 15.30 -4.63 -10.29
C TYR A 25 14.65 -5.65 -11.23
N LEU A 26 15.04 -5.57 -12.53
CA LEU A 26 14.65 -6.57 -13.52
C LEU A 26 15.58 -7.76 -13.44
N ALA A 27 15.03 -8.97 -13.37
CA ALA A 27 15.79 -10.20 -13.24
C ALA A 27 16.76 -10.44 -14.44
N SER A 28 16.41 -9.95 -15.63
CA SER A 28 17.13 -10.21 -16.86
C SER A 28 18.28 -9.22 -17.18
N SER A 29 18.40 -8.08 -16.50
CA SER A 29 19.26 -7.00 -17.00
C SER A 29 19.91 -6.09 -15.95
N GLU A 30 19.79 -6.38 -14.67
CA GLU A 30 20.28 -5.50 -13.59
C GLU A 30 19.76 -4.05 -13.64
N LYS A 31 18.82 -3.76 -14.54
CA LYS A 31 18.19 -2.44 -14.67
C LYS A 31 17.04 -2.31 -13.69
N LEU A 32 16.77 -1.07 -13.28
CA LEU A 32 15.57 -0.79 -12.49
C LEU A 32 14.33 -0.86 -13.38
N GLY A 33 13.36 -1.64 -12.93
CA GLY A 33 12.01 -1.64 -13.48
C GLY A 33 11.24 -0.38 -13.09
N SER A 34 9.97 -0.32 -13.46
CA SER A 34 9.08 0.78 -13.10
C SER A 34 8.16 0.39 -11.94
N ALA A 35 8.19 1.18 -10.87
CA ALA A 35 7.24 1.04 -9.76
C ALA A 35 5.79 1.17 -10.23
N TYR A 36 5.51 2.04 -11.20
CA TYR A 36 4.18 2.20 -11.78
C TYR A 36 3.69 0.92 -12.45
N VAL A 37 4.53 0.32 -13.30
CA VAL A 37 4.18 -0.94 -14.00
C VAL A 37 3.95 -2.07 -13.00
N LEU A 38 4.81 -2.19 -11.99
CA LEU A 38 4.68 -3.22 -10.95
C LEU A 38 3.39 -3.02 -10.12
N THR A 39 3.09 -1.77 -9.74
CA THR A 39 1.86 -1.44 -9.01
C THR A 39 0.62 -1.83 -9.83
N LYS A 40 0.60 -1.52 -11.12
CA LYS A 40 -0.50 -1.89 -12.02
C LYS A 40 -0.67 -3.40 -12.12
N LYS A 41 0.41 -4.17 -12.18
CA LYS A 41 0.37 -5.63 -12.17
C LYS A 41 -0.22 -6.18 -10.87
N ARG A 42 0.20 -5.64 -9.73
CA ARG A 42 -0.35 -6.01 -8.41
C ARG A 42 -1.84 -5.70 -8.30
N MET A 43 -2.26 -4.54 -8.78
CA MET A 43 -3.68 -4.17 -8.83
C MET A 43 -4.50 -5.13 -9.68
N ARG A 44 -4.03 -5.45 -10.88
CA ARG A 44 -4.74 -6.38 -11.80
C ARG A 44 -4.90 -7.78 -11.22
N LYS A 45 -3.88 -8.26 -10.51
CA LYS A 45 -3.93 -9.57 -9.86
C LYS A 45 -4.63 -9.56 -8.51
N ALA A 46 -4.89 -8.37 -7.97
CA ALA A 46 -5.45 -8.18 -6.65
C ALA A 46 -4.63 -8.91 -5.57
N LEU A 47 -3.29 -8.87 -5.69
CA LEU A 47 -2.33 -9.46 -4.76
C LEU A 47 -1.25 -8.45 -4.40
N TRP A 48 -0.86 -8.43 -3.13
CA TRP A 48 0.19 -7.55 -2.63
C TRP A 48 1.09 -8.30 -1.65
N ASP A 49 2.38 -8.38 -1.97
CA ASP A 49 3.35 -9.08 -1.16
C ASP A 49 3.82 -8.23 0.01
N ILE A 50 3.92 -8.85 1.18
CA ILE A 50 4.45 -8.26 2.40
C ILE A 50 5.76 -8.97 2.75
N TYR A 51 6.81 -8.18 2.98
CA TYR A 51 8.15 -8.67 3.25
C TYR A 51 8.47 -8.55 4.75
N ASP A 52 9.53 -9.21 5.19
CA ASP A 52 9.88 -9.31 6.61
C ASP A 52 10.08 -7.93 7.26
N ARG A 53 10.67 -6.97 6.52
CA ARG A 53 10.92 -5.61 7.01
C ARG A 53 9.80 -4.62 6.70
N THR A 54 8.69 -5.06 6.12
CA THR A 54 7.55 -4.20 5.84
C THR A 54 6.93 -3.70 7.14
N SER A 55 6.81 -2.38 7.27
CA SER A 55 6.13 -1.75 8.41
C SER A 55 4.67 -2.19 8.47
N PHE A 56 4.11 -2.28 9.67
CA PHE A 56 2.71 -2.68 9.91
C PHE A 56 2.33 -4.07 9.38
N LYS A 57 3.29 -4.93 9.04
CA LYS A 57 3.03 -6.27 8.47
C LYS A 57 2.09 -7.13 9.34
N ASP A 58 2.16 -6.97 10.67
CA ASP A 58 1.34 -7.72 11.62
C ASP A 58 0.06 -6.99 12.05
N LYS A 59 -0.20 -5.80 11.51
CA LYS A 59 -1.36 -4.96 11.83
C LYS A 59 -2.42 -4.99 10.74
N ILE A 60 -2.05 -5.19 9.49
CA ILE A 60 -2.99 -5.22 8.37
C ILE A 60 -3.90 -6.45 8.49
N GLN A 61 -5.20 -6.23 8.39
CA GLN A 61 -6.22 -7.27 8.55
C GLN A 61 -7.24 -7.22 7.41
N SER A 62 -7.97 -8.32 7.24
CA SER A 62 -9.14 -8.37 6.38
C SER A 62 -10.13 -7.26 6.73
N GLY A 63 -10.65 -6.58 5.73
CA GLY A 63 -11.54 -5.43 5.87
C GLY A 63 -10.83 -4.07 5.90
N ASP A 64 -9.54 -4.02 6.09
CA ASP A 64 -8.78 -2.77 6.04
C ASP A 64 -8.78 -2.20 4.63
N ARG A 65 -8.69 -0.88 4.53
CA ARG A 65 -8.63 -0.15 3.26
C ARG A 65 -7.18 0.21 2.94
N VAL A 66 -6.82 0.08 1.68
CA VAL A 66 -5.47 0.37 1.21
C VAL A 66 -5.52 1.23 -0.04
N CYS A 67 -4.55 2.14 -0.18
CA CYS A 67 -4.30 2.86 -1.43
C CYS A 67 -2.87 2.60 -1.90
N PHE A 68 -2.65 2.79 -3.20
CA PHE A 68 -1.40 2.39 -3.85
C PHE A 68 -0.60 3.62 -4.26
N TYR A 69 0.56 3.78 -3.65
CA TYR A 69 1.49 4.87 -3.90
C TYR A 69 2.67 4.41 -4.76
N VAL A 70 2.95 5.14 -5.81
CA VAL A 70 4.06 4.87 -6.70
C VAL A 70 5.28 5.71 -6.27
N ALA A 71 6.32 5.05 -5.75
CA ALA A 71 7.60 5.65 -5.46
C ALA A 71 8.57 5.47 -6.64
N GLY A 72 9.86 5.70 -6.42
CA GLY A 72 10.86 5.55 -7.47
C GLY A 72 11.10 6.84 -8.27
N ALA A 73 11.73 6.73 -9.42
CA ALA A 73 12.18 7.88 -10.20
C ALA A 73 11.58 7.96 -11.61
N LYS A 74 10.55 7.12 -11.90
CA LYS A 74 9.95 6.98 -13.23
C LYS A 74 8.50 7.47 -13.25
N SER A 75 7.74 7.01 -14.24
CA SER A 75 6.34 7.40 -14.44
C SER A 75 5.49 7.32 -13.18
N MET A 76 4.63 8.28 -12.97
CA MET A 76 3.68 8.39 -11.85
C MET A 76 4.32 8.52 -10.47
N GLN A 77 5.62 8.79 -10.41
CA GLN A 77 6.31 9.02 -9.13
C GLN A 77 5.56 10.03 -8.26
N GLY A 78 5.33 9.67 -7.00
CA GLY A 78 4.68 10.54 -6.04
C GLY A 78 3.15 10.55 -6.11
N ASN A 79 2.55 9.66 -6.90
CA ASN A 79 1.10 9.60 -7.08
C ASN A 79 0.47 8.36 -6.43
N ILE A 80 -0.72 8.55 -5.89
CA ILE A 80 -1.63 7.45 -5.55
C ILE A 80 -2.48 7.16 -6.78
N ILE A 81 -2.49 5.91 -7.24
CA ILE A 81 -3.12 5.51 -8.50
C ILE A 81 -4.33 4.60 -8.34
N GLY A 82 -4.65 4.20 -7.13
CA GLY A 82 -5.80 3.33 -6.88
C GLY A 82 -5.99 3.02 -5.41
N TYR A 83 -7.06 2.29 -5.11
CA TYR A 83 -7.37 1.82 -3.76
C TYR A 83 -8.11 0.49 -3.81
N ALA A 84 -8.17 -0.19 -2.68
CA ALA A 84 -8.84 -1.48 -2.55
C ALA A 84 -9.22 -1.77 -1.10
N THR A 85 -9.89 -2.88 -0.88
CA THR A 85 -10.12 -3.46 0.44
C THR A 85 -9.32 -4.75 0.56
N VAL A 86 -8.72 -4.98 1.71
CA VAL A 86 -8.05 -6.25 2.02
C VAL A 86 -9.13 -7.32 2.24
N ALA A 87 -9.14 -8.32 1.37
CA ALA A 87 -10.07 -9.45 1.48
C ALA A 87 -9.56 -10.50 2.46
N ASP A 88 -8.25 -10.77 2.42
CA ASP A 88 -7.61 -11.78 3.26
C ASP A 88 -6.11 -11.49 3.41
N VAL A 89 -5.52 -11.98 4.48
CA VAL A 89 -4.07 -11.95 4.72
C VAL A 89 -3.61 -13.39 4.89
N THR A 90 -2.72 -13.86 4.01
CA THR A 90 -2.29 -15.26 4.00
C THR A 90 -0.77 -15.37 4.07
N LYS A 91 -0.29 -16.42 4.77
CA LYS A 91 1.11 -16.86 4.72
C LYS A 91 1.39 -17.78 3.53
N ARG A 92 0.34 -18.25 2.85
CA ARG A 92 0.44 -19.10 1.66
C ARG A 92 0.62 -18.20 0.43
N ILE A 93 1.84 -18.08 -0.05
CA ILE A 93 2.23 -17.17 -1.12
C ILE A 93 1.96 -17.82 -2.47
N GLN A 94 1.14 -17.15 -3.31
CA GLN A 94 1.00 -17.52 -4.72
C GLN A 94 2.14 -16.88 -5.52
N LYS A 95 2.85 -17.70 -6.30
CA LYS A 95 3.83 -17.19 -7.26
C LYS A 95 3.09 -16.48 -8.39
N THR A 96 3.49 -15.26 -8.69
CA THR A 96 2.95 -14.47 -9.78
C THR A 96 4.00 -14.34 -10.89
N PRO A 97 3.59 -14.09 -12.16
CA PRO A 97 4.54 -13.83 -13.23
C PRO A 97 5.52 -12.68 -12.91
N GLU A 98 5.13 -11.73 -12.07
CA GLU A 98 6.01 -10.65 -11.66
C GLU A 98 7.25 -11.14 -10.90
N HIS A 99 7.16 -12.24 -10.14
CA HIS A 99 8.31 -12.83 -9.45
C HIS A 99 9.35 -13.41 -10.41
N VAL A 100 8.96 -13.72 -11.62
CA VAL A 100 9.87 -14.18 -12.69
C VAL A 100 10.54 -13.00 -13.40
N GLU A 101 9.78 -11.89 -13.56
CA GLU A 101 10.27 -10.69 -14.27
C GLU A 101 11.16 -9.80 -13.40
N TYR A 102 10.94 -9.78 -12.10
CA TYR A 102 11.63 -8.90 -11.16
C TYR A 102 12.43 -9.67 -10.13
N PHE A 103 13.59 -9.13 -9.80
CA PHE A 103 14.43 -9.64 -8.74
C PHE A 103 13.90 -9.16 -7.38
N LEU A 104 12.92 -9.90 -6.83
CA LEU A 104 12.25 -9.55 -5.60
C LEU A 104 12.67 -10.49 -4.47
N ALA A 105 12.65 -9.97 -3.23
CA ALA A 105 12.83 -10.78 -2.04
C ALA A 105 11.66 -11.78 -1.88
N THR A 106 11.85 -12.82 -1.06
CA THR A 106 10.77 -13.74 -0.72
C THR A 106 9.80 -13.07 0.26
N PRO A 107 8.50 -12.98 -0.07
CA PRO A 107 7.53 -12.41 0.84
C PRO A 107 7.23 -13.35 2.01
N VAL A 108 6.83 -12.78 3.15
CA VAL A 108 6.43 -13.54 4.35
C VAL A 108 4.90 -13.67 4.46
N LYS A 109 4.17 -12.75 3.85
CA LYS A 109 2.71 -12.74 3.77
C LYS A 109 2.26 -12.21 2.42
N GLN A 110 1.02 -12.46 2.07
CA GLN A 110 0.39 -11.89 0.88
C GLN A 110 -1.00 -11.38 1.23
N LEU A 111 -1.29 -10.17 0.81
CA LEU A 111 -2.64 -9.62 0.89
C LEU A 111 -3.40 -10.04 -0.36
N LYS A 112 -4.60 -10.58 -0.16
CA LYS A 112 -5.59 -10.72 -1.22
C LYS A 112 -6.50 -9.51 -1.17
N LEU A 113 -6.68 -8.84 -2.30
CA LEU A 113 -7.43 -7.60 -2.42
C LEU A 113 -8.79 -7.87 -3.07
N ARG A 114 -9.76 -7.02 -2.76
CA ARG A 114 -11.07 -6.98 -3.44
C ARG A 114 -11.46 -5.54 -3.72
N ASP A 115 -12.39 -5.36 -4.64
CA ASP A 115 -12.90 -4.04 -5.02
C ASP A 115 -11.76 -3.07 -5.41
N VAL A 116 -10.80 -3.58 -6.17
CA VAL A 116 -9.67 -2.77 -6.65
C VAL A 116 -10.16 -1.74 -7.64
N GLN A 117 -9.92 -0.47 -7.33
CA GLN A 117 -10.31 0.68 -8.16
C GLN A 117 -9.07 1.42 -8.63
N GLU A 118 -8.95 1.59 -9.93
CA GLU A 118 -8.02 2.53 -10.52
C GLU A 118 -8.66 3.92 -10.50
N ILE A 119 -7.90 4.95 -10.13
CA ILE A 119 -8.40 6.32 -10.00
C ILE A 119 -7.54 7.28 -10.82
N GLU A 120 -8.05 8.48 -11.07
CA GLU A 120 -7.21 9.59 -11.51
C GLU A 120 -6.06 9.79 -10.51
N PRO A 121 -4.80 9.86 -10.98
CA PRO A 121 -3.67 9.97 -10.08
C PRO A 121 -3.78 11.14 -9.12
N ILE A 122 -3.57 10.87 -7.84
CA ILE A 122 -3.54 11.90 -6.79
C ILE A 122 -2.08 12.24 -6.52
N ASN A 123 -1.69 13.50 -6.72
CA ASN A 123 -0.35 13.96 -6.36
C ASN A 123 -0.25 14.05 -4.82
N PHE A 124 0.33 13.03 -4.23
CA PHE A 124 0.44 12.91 -2.78
C PHE A 124 1.31 14.01 -2.17
N ARG A 125 2.38 14.39 -2.85
CA ARG A 125 3.27 15.45 -2.38
C ARG A 125 2.54 16.78 -2.18
N GLU A 126 1.70 17.15 -3.13
CA GLU A 126 0.92 18.40 -3.05
C GLU A 126 -0.09 18.38 -1.89
N LYS A 127 -0.64 17.21 -1.58
CA LYS A 127 -1.64 17.05 -0.51
C LYS A 127 -1.04 16.76 0.86
N PHE A 128 0.21 16.29 0.93
CA PHE A 128 0.82 15.77 2.15
C PHE A 128 0.72 16.73 3.33
N PHE A 129 1.07 18.00 3.14
CA PHE A 129 1.07 18.99 4.23
C PHE A 129 -0.31 19.47 4.64
N THR A 130 -1.36 19.05 3.94
CA THR A 130 -2.76 19.25 4.35
C THR A 130 -3.25 18.10 5.25
N LEU A 131 -2.51 17.01 5.34
CA LEU A 131 -2.89 15.81 6.07
C LEU A 131 -2.40 15.87 7.52
N LYS A 132 -3.16 15.24 8.41
CA LYS A 132 -2.79 15.12 9.82
C LYS A 132 -1.46 14.38 10.02
N MET A 133 -1.15 13.40 9.17
CA MET A 133 0.09 12.65 9.23
C MET A 133 1.34 13.51 9.01
N SER A 134 1.20 14.71 8.45
CA SER A 134 2.31 15.63 8.22
C SER A 134 2.69 16.47 9.43
N GLU A 135 1.91 16.44 10.50
CA GLU A 135 2.19 17.21 11.72
C GLU A 135 3.56 16.85 12.28
N GLY A 136 4.40 17.86 12.53
CA GLY A 136 5.76 17.69 13.04
C GLY A 136 6.79 17.19 12.02
N ILE A 137 6.41 17.01 10.75
CA ILE A 137 7.32 16.54 9.70
C ILE A 137 8.00 17.72 9.01
N ASN A 138 9.33 17.66 8.93
CA ASN A 138 10.13 18.64 8.21
C ASN A 138 9.89 18.52 6.69
N THR A 139 9.70 19.65 6.00
CA THR A 139 9.47 19.71 4.55
C THR A 139 10.56 19.00 3.72
N LYS A 140 11.79 18.97 4.19
CA LYS A 140 12.91 18.28 3.52
C LYS A 140 12.90 16.77 3.73
N LYS A 141 12.16 16.26 4.73
CA LYS A 141 12.16 14.85 5.13
C LYS A 141 10.80 14.18 4.93
N TRP A 142 9.88 14.82 4.22
CA TRP A 142 8.53 14.30 4.06
C TRP A 142 8.47 12.89 3.47
N GLY A 143 9.35 12.57 2.53
CA GLY A 143 9.38 11.26 1.90
C GLY A 143 9.80 10.13 2.83
N ALA A 144 10.47 10.43 3.94
CA ALA A 144 10.88 9.42 4.92
C ALA A 144 9.68 8.73 5.60
N VAL A 145 8.52 9.38 5.66
CA VAL A 145 7.30 8.78 6.23
C VAL A 145 6.79 7.59 5.43
N LEU A 146 7.17 7.49 4.15
CA LEU A 146 6.77 6.40 3.25
C LEU A 146 7.82 5.28 3.18
N MET A 147 8.94 5.42 3.89
CA MET A 147 9.92 4.34 3.99
C MET A 147 9.35 3.18 4.82
N GLY A 148 9.67 1.96 4.43
CA GLY A 148 9.15 0.76 5.08
C GLY A 148 7.99 0.09 4.35
N GLY A 149 7.59 0.60 3.20
CA GLY A 149 6.63 -0.02 2.28
C GLY A 149 5.16 0.12 2.63
N VAL A 150 4.83 0.40 3.88
CA VAL A 150 3.45 0.60 4.36
C VAL A 150 3.41 1.73 5.37
N ARG A 151 2.41 2.58 5.26
CA ARG A 151 2.15 3.65 6.22
C ARG A 151 0.67 3.68 6.60
N ARG A 152 0.39 3.84 7.89
CA ARG A 152 -0.99 3.98 8.37
C ARG A 152 -1.52 5.39 8.10
N LEU A 153 -2.77 5.46 7.65
CA LEU A 153 -3.53 6.70 7.50
C LEU A 153 -4.67 6.75 8.53
N SER A 154 -4.98 7.95 9.02
CA SER A 154 -6.25 8.15 9.72
C SER A 154 -7.41 8.12 8.72
N SER A 155 -8.61 7.83 9.20
CA SER A 155 -9.83 7.90 8.35
C SER A 155 -10.05 9.32 7.82
N GLU A 156 -9.66 10.33 8.58
CA GLU A 156 -9.72 11.74 8.16
C GLU A 156 -8.79 12.02 6.98
N ASP A 157 -7.52 11.56 7.05
CA ASP A 157 -6.57 11.73 5.96
C ASP A 157 -6.99 10.96 4.71
N TRP A 158 -7.56 9.78 4.87
CA TRP A 158 -8.12 8.99 3.78
C TRP A 158 -9.19 9.78 3.01
N LYS A 159 -10.11 10.43 3.73
CA LYS A 159 -11.14 11.28 3.12
C LYS A 159 -10.56 12.53 2.46
N LYS A 160 -9.59 13.18 3.09
CA LYS A 160 -8.91 14.37 2.53
C LYS A 160 -8.19 14.07 1.22
N LEU A 161 -7.72 12.84 1.03
CA LEU A 161 -7.15 12.40 -0.24
C LEU A 161 -8.21 12.19 -1.33
N GLY A 162 -9.49 12.22 -0.98
CA GLY A 162 -10.59 11.98 -1.92
C GLY A 162 -10.88 10.49 -2.16
N LEU A 163 -10.41 9.63 -1.28
CA LEU A 163 -10.64 8.18 -1.36
C LEU A 163 -11.98 7.81 -0.70
N HIS A 164 -12.65 6.79 -1.24
CA HIS A 164 -13.99 6.37 -0.78
C HIS A 164 -14.01 5.00 -0.11
#